data_505b8c13af581bfb36e028b8e53596aa
#
_entry.id   505b8c13af581bfb36e028b8e53596aa
#
_cell.length_a   1.000
_cell.length_b   1.000
_cell.length_c   1.000
_cell.angle_alpha   90.00
_cell.angle_beta   90.00
_cell.angle_gamma   90.00
#
_symmetry.space_group_name_H-M   'P 1'
#
loop_
_entity.id
_entity.type
_entity.pdbx_description
1 polymer ?
#
loop_
_entity_poly.entity_id
_entity_poly.type
_entity_poly.pdbx_seq_one_letter_code
_entity_poly.pdbx_strand_id
1 'polypeptide(L)'
;MCTLHRQWLRFIIAAVCLISPYLVSAADETVLTREQIKHFLLSAKIVSGKQSTKGITQPWRLTLSDGTLTHDASFQAIDEHKTNVTMASGRVEMNFVDSYKYNIAAYALAELVGLDDMLPVYVERSWHGNAGSLSWWLPAKMDEADRIKQNITPSDPDAWNNQMYKVRVFDQLIYDDDPNLTNVLISEDFKIWRVDFSRAFRLYKDLRNSKDLVRCDRSLFEKLKTLDANELAAKTKGYLSKDEVKAVMARRDKIVSQFQEMISEKGEKEVLY
;
A
#
# COMPACT_ATOMS: atom_id res chain seq x y z
N MET A 1 93.87 12.68 34.98
CA MET A 1 92.79 13.62 34.59
C MET A 1 91.65 12.81 34.11
N CYS A 2 90.63 12.76 34.97
CA CYS A 2 89.52 11.81 34.90
C CYS A 2 88.26 12.62 34.52
N THR A 3 87.56 12.30 33.44
CA THR A 3 86.31 12.89 33.11
C THR A 3 85.24 11.82 33.12
N LEU A 4 84.35 11.91 34.10
CA LEU A 4 83.17 11.08 34.27
C LEU A 4 82.11 11.40 33.20
N HIS A 5 81.69 10.39 32.46
CA HIS A 5 80.49 10.49 31.63
C HIS A 5 79.27 9.98 32.37
N ARG A 6 78.30 10.85 32.63
CA ARG A 6 77.04 10.59 33.28
C ARG A 6 75.99 10.23 32.20
N GLN A 7 75.63 8.93 32.09
CA GLN A 7 74.55 8.48 31.21
C GLN A 7 73.19 8.71 31.87
N TRP A 8 72.33 9.44 31.19
CA TRP A 8 70.91 9.62 31.53
C TRP A 8 70.09 8.56 30.82
N LEU A 9 69.49 7.69 31.62
CA LEU A 9 68.52 6.64 31.16
C LEU A 9 67.16 7.32 30.99
N ARG A 10 66.70 7.47 29.78
CA ARG A 10 65.32 7.96 29.49
C ARG A 10 64.38 6.77 29.42
N PHE A 11 63.48 6.68 30.41
CA PHE A 11 62.32 5.75 30.35
C PHE A 11 61.26 6.33 29.42
N ILE A 12 61.03 5.63 28.30
CA ILE A 12 59.88 5.89 27.44
C ILE A 12 58.73 5.02 27.97
N ILE A 13 57.73 5.64 28.56
CA ILE A 13 56.48 4.99 28.90
C ILE A 13 55.64 4.97 27.63
N ALA A 14 55.52 3.83 26.99
CA ALA A 14 54.57 3.60 25.89
C ALA A 14 53.15 3.43 26.48
N ALA A 15 52.31 4.44 26.34
CA ALA A 15 50.89 4.33 26.62
C ALA A 15 50.22 3.52 25.53
N VAL A 16 49.87 2.27 25.80
CA VAL A 16 49.05 1.42 24.92
C VAL A 16 47.61 1.85 25.09
N CYS A 17 47.10 2.67 24.17
CA CYS A 17 45.67 2.93 24.04
C CYS A 17 44.96 1.66 23.53
N LEU A 18 44.31 0.96 24.42
CA LEU A 18 43.36 -0.09 24.09
C LEU A 18 42.14 0.54 23.45
N ILE A 19 42.10 0.58 22.11
CA ILE A 19 40.90 0.92 21.33
C ILE A 19 40.01 -0.33 21.37
N SER A 20 39.03 -0.36 22.30
CA SER A 20 37.94 -1.33 22.25
C SER A 20 37.12 -1.07 20.98
N PRO A 21 36.97 -2.02 20.05
CA PRO A 21 36.00 -1.89 18.99
C PRO A 21 34.60 -1.97 19.64
N TYR A 22 33.91 -0.87 19.71
CA TYR A 22 32.46 -0.89 19.92
C TYR A 22 31.87 -1.59 18.69
N LEU A 23 31.52 -2.87 18.85
CA LEU A 23 30.61 -3.57 17.96
C LEU A 23 29.29 -2.81 18.03
N VAL A 24 29.06 -1.87 17.11
CA VAL A 24 27.75 -1.38 16.78
C VAL A 24 27.00 -2.57 16.22
N SER A 25 26.26 -3.26 17.09
CA SER A 25 25.24 -4.21 16.67
C SER A 25 24.30 -3.43 15.75
N ALA A 26 24.29 -3.75 14.45
CA ALA A 26 23.20 -3.35 13.59
C ALA A 26 21.93 -3.87 14.29
N ALA A 27 21.11 -2.94 14.79
CA ALA A 27 19.82 -3.31 15.31
C ALA A 27 19.10 -4.00 14.16
N ASP A 28 18.76 -5.26 14.35
CA ASP A 28 17.90 -6.01 13.46
C ASP A 28 16.62 -5.17 13.33
N GLU A 29 16.40 -4.58 12.17
CA GLU A 29 15.18 -3.80 11.92
C GLU A 29 14.04 -4.80 12.06
N THR A 30 13.44 -4.85 13.23
CA THR A 30 12.31 -5.75 13.50
C THR A 30 11.18 -5.36 12.55
N VAL A 31 10.99 -6.19 11.52
CA VAL A 31 9.89 -6.01 10.58
C VAL A 31 8.58 -6.11 11.36
N LEU A 32 7.89 -4.98 11.49
CA LEU A 32 6.61 -4.92 12.20
C LEU A 32 5.56 -5.76 11.48
N THR A 33 4.80 -6.52 12.25
CA THR A 33 3.61 -7.19 11.75
C THR A 33 2.52 -6.16 11.39
N ARG A 34 1.57 -6.53 10.54
CA ARG A 34 0.45 -5.65 10.17
C ARG A 34 -0.39 -5.23 11.37
N GLU A 35 -0.60 -6.12 12.34
CA GLU A 35 -1.29 -5.81 13.59
C GLU A 35 -0.52 -4.79 14.45
N GLN A 36 0.81 -4.90 14.50
CA GLN A 36 1.65 -3.90 15.18
C GLN A 36 1.58 -2.54 14.48
N ILE A 37 1.62 -2.51 13.14
CA ILE A 37 1.45 -1.29 12.35
C ILE A 37 0.07 -0.68 12.60
N LYS A 38 -0.99 -1.48 12.58
CA LYS A 38 -2.36 -1.04 12.85
C LYS A 38 -2.49 -0.45 14.24
N HIS A 39 -1.94 -1.12 15.25
CA HIS A 39 -1.92 -0.62 16.62
C HIS A 39 -1.18 0.72 16.72
N PHE A 40 0.00 0.83 16.11
CA PHE A 40 0.77 2.08 16.08
C PHE A 40 -0.01 3.21 15.41
N LEU A 41 -0.60 2.98 14.24
CA LEU A 41 -1.40 3.99 13.54
C LEU A 41 -2.59 4.47 14.39
N LEU A 42 -3.20 3.60 15.19
CA LEU A 42 -4.35 3.93 16.04
C LEU A 42 -3.94 4.67 17.33
N SER A 43 -2.79 4.34 17.92
CA SER A 43 -2.42 4.76 19.28
C SER A 43 -1.31 5.80 19.35
N ALA A 44 -0.35 5.79 18.41
CA ALA A 44 0.80 6.69 18.46
C ALA A 44 0.38 8.17 18.35
N LYS A 45 1.11 9.05 19.04
CA LYS A 45 0.86 10.48 19.03
C LYS A 45 1.26 11.08 17.68
N ILE A 46 0.40 11.88 17.07
CA ILE A 46 0.74 12.69 15.91
C ILE A 46 1.58 13.88 16.42
N VAL A 47 2.84 13.94 16.02
CA VAL A 47 3.81 14.95 16.50
C VAL A 47 4.02 16.09 15.52
N SER A 48 3.81 15.85 14.22
CA SER A 48 3.86 16.88 13.17
C SER A 48 3.04 16.49 11.96
N GLY A 49 2.76 17.45 11.09
CA GLY A 49 2.09 17.21 9.82
C GLY A 49 2.48 18.24 8.76
N LYS A 50 2.60 17.77 7.52
CA LYS A 50 2.86 18.58 6.33
C LYS A 50 1.88 18.21 5.24
N GLN A 51 1.18 19.18 4.66
CA GLN A 51 0.29 18.95 3.54
C GLN A 51 1.09 18.61 2.28
N SER A 52 0.65 17.58 1.56
CA SER A 52 1.25 17.21 0.27
C SER A 52 0.90 18.25 -0.78
N THR A 53 1.86 18.53 -1.66
CA THR A 53 1.62 19.32 -2.87
C THR A 53 1.30 18.43 -4.07
N LYS A 54 1.38 17.09 -3.92
CA LYS A 54 1.00 16.09 -4.92
C LYS A 54 -0.42 15.59 -4.65
N GLY A 55 -1.17 15.37 -5.73
CA GLY A 55 -2.55 14.88 -5.68
C GLY A 55 -3.60 15.99 -5.54
N ILE A 56 -4.78 15.77 -6.14
CA ILE A 56 -5.90 16.73 -6.13
C ILE A 56 -6.47 16.89 -4.72
N THR A 57 -6.52 15.83 -3.94
CA THR A 57 -7.04 15.80 -2.57
C THR A 57 -6.07 16.32 -1.53
N GLN A 58 -4.83 16.65 -1.91
CA GLN A 58 -3.78 17.19 -1.05
C GLN A 58 -3.68 16.47 0.32
N PRO A 59 -3.39 15.15 0.33
CA PRO A 59 -3.30 14.40 1.57
C PRO A 59 -2.21 14.97 2.49
N TRP A 60 -2.33 14.72 3.78
CA TRP A 60 -1.31 15.11 4.75
C TRP A 60 -0.32 13.99 5.00
N ARG A 61 0.96 14.33 5.05
CA ARG A 61 2.00 13.48 5.62
C ARG A 61 2.14 13.83 7.10
N LEU A 62 1.75 12.90 7.96
CA LEU A 62 1.78 13.04 9.41
C LEU A 62 2.93 12.20 9.97
N THR A 63 3.71 12.77 10.89
CA THR A 63 4.70 12.02 11.65
C THR A 63 4.08 11.59 12.97
N LEU A 64 4.14 10.28 13.26
CA LEU A 64 3.61 9.67 14.48
C LEU A 64 4.76 9.16 15.35
N SER A 65 4.59 9.19 16.68
CA SER A 65 5.55 8.60 17.62
C SER A 65 4.85 8.03 18.85
N ASP A 66 5.27 6.84 19.29
CA ASP A 66 4.87 6.22 20.55
C ASP A 66 5.97 6.31 21.63
N GLY A 67 7.07 7.03 21.32
CA GLY A 67 8.24 7.17 22.18
C GLY A 67 9.35 6.15 21.90
N THR A 68 9.03 5.03 21.24
CA THR A 68 9.99 4.01 20.82
C THR A 68 10.19 4.04 19.30
N LEU A 69 9.10 4.09 18.57
CA LEU A 69 9.06 4.20 17.13
C LEU A 69 8.58 5.58 16.71
N THR A 70 9.21 6.13 15.68
CA THR A 70 8.72 7.31 14.95
C THR A 70 8.60 6.94 13.49
N HIS A 71 7.39 7.11 12.92
CA HIS A 71 7.12 6.77 11.53
C HIS A 71 6.09 7.71 10.93
N ASP A 72 6.17 7.91 9.61
CA ASP A 72 5.23 8.74 8.89
C ASP A 72 3.99 7.95 8.45
N ALA A 73 2.90 8.67 8.26
CA ALA A 73 1.64 8.15 7.75
C ALA A 73 0.99 9.14 6.78
N SER A 74 0.20 8.65 5.83
CA SER A 74 -0.61 9.49 4.96
C SER A 74 -2.02 9.61 5.54
N PHE A 75 -2.53 10.84 5.65
CA PHE A 75 -3.88 11.11 6.14
C PHE A 75 -4.72 11.78 5.05
N GLN A 76 -5.91 11.23 4.81
CA GLN A 76 -6.88 11.71 3.83
C GLN A 76 -8.27 11.77 4.46
N ALA A 77 -8.93 12.93 4.41
CA ALA A 77 -10.23 13.18 5.05
C ALA A 77 -11.34 13.54 4.06
N ILE A 78 -11.10 13.37 2.75
CA ILE A 78 -12.13 13.64 1.75
C ILE A 78 -13.32 12.70 1.92
N ASP A 79 -14.55 13.21 1.89
CA ASP A 79 -15.80 12.44 1.93
C ASP A 79 -16.89 13.20 1.15
N GLU A 80 -16.70 13.26 -0.17
CA GLU A 80 -17.57 14.00 -1.09
C GLU A 80 -18.57 13.07 -1.80
N HIS A 81 -19.84 13.47 -1.78
CA HIS A 81 -20.92 12.83 -2.50
C HIS A 81 -21.67 13.88 -3.31
N LYS A 82 -21.69 13.75 -4.65
CA LYS A 82 -22.35 14.69 -5.56
C LYS A 82 -23.21 13.95 -6.56
N THR A 83 -24.39 14.49 -6.89
CA THR A 83 -25.30 13.89 -7.89
C THR A 83 -24.61 13.78 -9.26
N ASN A 84 -23.84 14.79 -9.64
CA ASN A 84 -23.00 14.78 -10.83
C ASN A 84 -21.78 15.69 -10.65
N VAL A 85 -20.73 15.38 -11.40
CA VAL A 85 -19.52 16.22 -11.51
C VAL A 85 -19.08 16.23 -12.97
N THR A 86 -18.78 17.40 -13.51
CA THR A 86 -18.13 17.51 -14.82
C THR A 86 -16.63 17.41 -14.60
N MET A 87 -16.03 16.36 -15.13
CA MET A 87 -14.58 16.13 -15.07
C MET A 87 -13.83 17.09 -15.99
N ALA A 88 -12.54 17.30 -15.76
CA ALA A 88 -11.70 18.15 -16.62
C ALA A 88 -11.69 17.71 -18.10
N SER A 89 -11.96 16.42 -18.36
CA SER A 89 -12.13 15.86 -19.71
C SER A 89 -13.46 16.23 -20.39
N GLY A 90 -14.37 16.93 -19.70
CA GLY A 90 -15.74 17.20 -20.15
C GLY A 90 -16.73 16.05 -19.90
N ARG A 91 -16.28 14.89 -19.43
CA ARG A 91 -17.17 13.78 -19.05
C ARG A 91 -17.98 14.16 -17.82
N VAL A 92 -19.30 13.94 -17.87
CA VAL A 92 -20.16 14.05 -16.68
C VAL A 92 -20.21 12.70 -15.98
N GLU A 93 -19.83 12.69 -14.71
CA GLU A 93 -19.94 11.54 -13.85
C GLU A 93 -21.15 11.67 -12.94
N MET A 94 -22.06 10.69 -13.04
CA MET A 94 -23.24 10.60 -12.18
C MET A 94 -22.91 9.86 -10.89
N ASN A 95 -23.56 10.25 -9.78
CA ASN A 95 -23.33 9.68 -8.45
C ASN A 95 -21.84 9.66 -8.10
N PHE A 96 -21.20 10.81 -8.26
CA PHE A 96 -19.80 10.99 -7.91
C PHE A 96 -19.58 10.76 -6.42
N VAL A 97 -18.61 9.91 -6.09
CA VAL A 97 -18.16 9.68 -4.72
C VAL A 97 -16.64 9.73 -4.70
N ASP A 98 -16.09 10.47 -3.75
CA ASP A 98 -14.67 10.52 -3.41
C ASP A 98 -14.57 10.47 -1.88
N SER A 99 -14.26 9.29 -1.33
CA SER A 99 -14.40 9.04 0.10
C SER A 99 -13.20 8.29 0.69
N TYR A 100 -12.64 8.84 1.79
CA TYR A 100 -11.60 8.18 2.57
C TYR A 100 -12.01 6.80 3.08
N LYS A 101 -13.32 6.56 3.27
CA LYS A 101 -13.88 5.29 3.74
C LYS A 101 -13.54 4.14 2.80
N TYR A 102 -13.43 4.42 1.51
CA TYR A 102 -13.10 3.42 0.52
C TYR A 102 -11.62 2.95 0.62
N ASN A 103 -10.72 3.77 1.12
CA ASN A 103 -9.35 3.31 1.43
C ASN A 103 -9.36 2.22 2.51
N ILE A 104 -10.16 2.41 3.56
CA ILE A 104 -10.29 1.45 4.66
C ILE A 104 -11.01 0.18 4.18
N ALA A 105 -12.09 0.35 3.40
CA ALA A 105 -12.83 -0.77 2.82
C ALA A 105 -11.98 -1.60 1.85
N ALA A 106 -11.13 -0.97 1.03
CA ALA A 106 -10.22 -1.65 0.12
C ALA A 106 -9.20 -2.48 0.89
N TYR A 107 -8.61 -1.94 1.95
CA TYR A 107 -7.70 -2.70 2.81
C TYR A 107 -8.40 -3.89 3.48
N ALA A 108 -9.60 -3.67 4.03
CA ALA A 108 -10.40 -4.73 4.64
C ALA A 108 -10.75 -5.87 3.65
N LEU A 109 -11.10 -5.53 2.41
CA LEU A 109 -11.32 -6.52 1.34
C LEU A 109 -10.02 -7.21 0.92
N ALA A 110 -8.91 -6.47 0.82
CA ALA A 110 -7.60 -7.04 0.50
C ALA A 110 -7.16 -8.11 1.51
N GLU A 111 -7.42 -7.89 2.82
CA GLU A 111 -7.19 -8.90 3.87
C GLU A 111 -8.01 -10.19 3.62
N LEU A 112 -9.26 -10.08 3.14
CA LEU A 112 -10.12 -11.24 2.85
C LEU A 112 -9.61 -12.03 1.64
N VAL A 113 -9.12 -11.34 0.63
CA VAL A 113 -8.66 -11.99 -0.62
C VAL A 113 -7.14 -12.23 -0.66
N GLY A 114 -6.41 -11.90 0.42
CA GLY A 114 -4.97 -12.16 0.56
C GLY A 114 -4.10 -11.28 -0.30
N LEU A 115 -4.48 -10.03 -0.47
CA LEU A 115 -3.73 -8.99 -1.18
C LEU A 115 -3.28 -7.86 -0.25
N ASP A 116 -3.43 -8.03 1.06
CA ASP A 116 -3.11 -7.00 2.05
C ASP A 116 -1.62 -6.61 2.06
N ASP A 117 -0.72 -7.48 1.58
CA ASP A 117 0.70 -7.18 1.41
C ASP A 117 0.99 -6.19 0.26
N MET A 118 0.03 -6.01 -0.64
CA MET A 118 0.09 -5.06 -1.75
C MET A 118 -0.55 -3.69 -1.44
N LEU A 119 -1.08 -3.51 -0.24
CA LEU A 119 -1.65 -2.26 0.23
C LEU A 119 -0.94 -1.79 1.52
N PRO A 120 -0.81 -0.48 1.79
CA PRO A 120 -0.47 -0.03 3.13
C PRO A 120 -1.57 -0.42 4.12
N VAL A 121 -1.23 -0.60 5.37
CA VAL A 121 -2.24 -0.74 6.43
C VAL A 121 -3.01 0.56 6.55
N TYR A 122 -4.34 0.49 6.46
CA TYR A 122 -5.25 1.61 6.64
C TYR A 122 -6.05 1.47 7.93
N VAL A 123 -6.21 2.59 8.64
CA VAL A 123 -7.11 2.71 9.79
C VAL A 123 -7.94 3.99 9.67
N GLU A 124 -9.09 4.03 10.34
CA GLU A 124 -9.80 5.28 10.54
C GLU A 124 -9.22 6.03 11.74
N ARG A 125 -8.95 7.32 11.58
CA ARG A 125 -8.51 8.18 12.68
C ARG A 125 -8.97 9.61 12.48
N SER A 126 -9.23 10.32 13.57
CA SER A 126 -9.52 11.76 13.52
C SER A 126 -8.27 12.58 13.72
N TRP A 127 -8.12 13.64 12.92
CA TRP A 127 -7.07 14.63 13.05
C TRP A 127 -7.62 16.02 12.73
N HIS A 128 -7.30 17.02 13.58
CA HIS A 128 -7.85 18.39 13.51
C HIS A 128 -9.38 18.44 13.41
N GLY A 129 -10.08 17.53 14.10
CA GLY A 129 -11.55 17.45 14.12
C GLY A 129 -12.17 16.75 12.90
N ASN A 130 -11.40 16.31 11.92
CA ASN A 130 -11.88 15.59 10.75
C ASN A 130 -11.58 14.10 10.88
N ALA A 131 -12.58 13.25 10.66
CA ALA A 131 -12.36 11.82 10.46
C ALA A 131 -11.70 11.58 9.09
N GLY A 132 -10.84 10.57 9.00
CA GLY A 132 -10.16 10.25 7.75
C GLY A 132 -9.48 8.89 7.79
N SER A 133 -8.99 8.44 6.64
CA SER A 133 -8.10 7.29 6.54
C SER A 133 -6.68 7.72 6.86
N LEU A 134 -6.03 6.95 7.73
CA LEU A 134 -4.60 7.06 8.04
C LEU A 134 -3.91 5.79 7.58
N SER A 135 -2.91 5.91 6.71
CA SER A 135 -2.19 4.77 6.17
C SER A 135 -0.70 4.83 6.46
N TRP A 136 -0.09 3.67 6.64
CA TRP A 136 1.35 3.52 6.82
C TRP A 136 2.11 4.11 5.62
N TRP A 137 3.09 4.98 5.87
CA TRP A 137 3.92 5.54 4.81
C TRP A 137 4.85 4.48 4.26
N LEU A 138 4.80 4.25 2.94
CA LEU A 138 5.54 3.21 2.27
C LEU A 138 6.92 3.71 1.79
N PRO A 139 7.97 2.87 1.82
CA PRO A 139 9.30 3.21 1.33
C PRO A 139 9.34 3.12 -0.21
N ALA A 140 8.46 3.87 -0.88
CA ALA A 140 8.41 3.89 -2.33
C ALA A 140 9.53 4.77 -2.90
N LYS A 141 10.19 4.27 -3.95
CA LYS A 141 11.22 4.98 -4.73
C LYS A 141 10.58 5.85 -5.81
N MET A 142 9.55 5.32 -6.48
CA MET A 142 8.86 5.96 -7.59
C MET A 142 7.42 5.46 -7.69
N ASP A 143 6.64 6.04 -8.57
CA ASP A 143 5.37 5.47 -9.03
C ASP A 143 5.50 4.91 -10.46
N GLU A 144 4.47 4.22 -10.95
CA GLU A 144 4.46 3.58 -12.25
C GLU A 144 4.52 4.60 -13.41
N ALA A 145 3.94 5.78 -13.24
CA ALA A 145 4.05 6.84 -14.24
C ALA A 145 5.51 7.33 -14.37
N ASP A 146 6.20 7.50 -13.25
CA ASP A 146 7.62 7.86 -13.22
C ASP A 146 8.49 6.74 -13.83
N ARG A 147 8.21 5.46 -13.49
CA ARG A 147 8.93 4.31 -14.05
C ARG A 147 8.86 4.28 -15.58
N ILE A 148 7.64 4.43 -16.12
CA ILE A 148 7.42 4.45 -17.58
C ILE A 148 8.13 5.64 -18.21
N LYS A 149 7.98 6.84 -17.65
CA LYS A 149 8.62 8.06 -18.13
C LYS A 149 10.14 7.96 -18.19
N GLN A 150 10.74 7.27 -17.22
CA GLN A 150 12.18 7.08 -17.12
C GLN A 150 12.68 5.84 -17.89
N ASN A 151 11.78 5.07 -18.54
CA ASN A 151 12.08 3.82 -19.24
C ASN A 151 12.80 2.79 -18.35
N ILE A 152 12.47 2.74 -17.06
CA ILE A 152 13.07 1.78 -16.13
C ILE A 152 12.40 0.41 -16.33
N THR A 153 13.22 -0.60 -16.62
CA THR A 153 12.75 -1.99 -16.77
C THR A 153 12.96 -2.74 -15.45
N PRO A 154 11.94 -3.48 -14.96
CA PRO A 154 12.10 -4.35 -13.80
C PRO A 154 13.17 -5.42 -14.03
N SER A 155 13.94 -5.73 -13.00
CA SER A 155 14.99 -6.76 -13.05
C SER A 155 14.45 -8.15 -13.33
N ASP A 156 13.23 -8.44 -12.86
CA ASP A 156 12.47 -9.67 -13.12
C ASP A 156 11.10 -9.29 -13.71
N PRO A 157 10.95 -9.34 -15.06
CA PRO A 157 9.69 -9.02 -15.73
C PRO A 157 8.53 -9.95 -15.37
N ASP A 158 8.79 -11.23 -15.07
CA ASP A 158 7.74 -12.18 -14.72
C ASP A 158 7.21 -11.91 -13.31
N ALA A 159 8.08 -11.71 -12.33
CA ALA A 159 7.67 -11.30 -10.99
C ALA A 159 6.94 -9.95 -11.00
N TRP A 160 7.37 -9.00 -11.83
CA TRP A 160 6.67 -7.74 -12.05
C TRP A 160 5.26 -7.93 -12.62
N ASN A 161 5.14 -8.70 -13.70
CA ASN A 161 3.85 -8.97 -14.34
C ASN A 161 2.89 -9.68 -13.40
N ASN A 162 3.38 -10.63 -12.59
CA ASN A 162 2.58 -11.35 -11.60
C ASN A 162 1.99 -10.39 -10.55
N GLN A 163 2.76 -9.41 -10.09
CA GLN A 163 2.23 -8.38 -9.20
C GLN A 163 1.19 -7.48 -9.91
N MET A 164 1.46 -7.06 -11.15
CA MET A 164 0.53 -6.24 -11.93
C MET A 164 -0.78 -6.97 -12.28
N TYR A 165 -0.76 -8.30 -12.47
CA TYR A 165 -1.99 -9.08 -12.62
C TYR A 165 -2.84 -9.05 -11.36
N LYS A 166 -2.25 -9.14 -10.16
CA LYS A 166 -2.98 -8.97 -8.89
C LYS A 166 -3.61 -7.58 -8.78
N VAL A 167 -2.87 -6.52 -9.12
CA VAL A 167 -3.39 -5.14 -9.14
C VAL A 167 -4.62 -5.05 -10.06
N ARG A 168 -4.52 -5.56 -11.29
CA ARG A 168 -5.63 -5.50 -12.26
C ARG A 168 -6.86 -6.27 -11.79
N VAL A 169 -6.69 -7.45 -11.22
CA VAL A 169 -7.81 -8.22 -10.65
C VAL A 169 -8.46 -7.45 -9.52
N PHE A 170 -7.69 -6.85 -8.63
CA PHE A 170 -8.21 -6.07 -7.50
C PHE A 170 -8.93 -4.81 -7.98
N ASP A 171 -8.35 -4.04 -8.92
CA ASP A 171 -8.98 -2.84 -9.49
C ASP A 171 -10.35 -3.16 -10.16
N GLN A 172 -10.47 -4.33 -10.83
CA GLN A 172 -11.75 -4.79 -11.37
C GLN A 172 -12.74 -5.18 -10.25
N LEU A 173 -12.26 -5.85 -9.19
CA LEU A 173 -13.09 -6.28 -8.08
C LEU A 173 -13.72 -5.10 -7.34
N ILE A 174 -12.93 -4.07 -7.04
CA ILE A 174 -13.38 -2.87 -6.34
C ILE A 174 -14.04 -1.85 -7.27
N TYR A 175 -13.99 -2.03 -8.58
CA TYR A 175 -14.36 -1.04 -9.61
C TYR A 175 -13.72 0.31 -9.32
N ASP A 176 -12.40 0.34 -9.41
CA ASP A 176 -11.68 1.62 -9.30
C ASP A 176 -11.94 2.48 -10.54
N ASP A 177 -12.55 3.65 -10.35
CA ASP A 177 -12.88 4.56 -11.45
C ASP A 177 -11.72 5.49 -11.82
N ASP A 178 -10.70 5.55 -10.98
CA ASP A 178 -9.47 6.32 -11.19
C ASP A 178 -8.20 5.45 -11.05
N PRO A 179 -7.97 4.48 -11.97
CA PRO A 179 -6.78 3.62 -11.92
C PRO A 179 -5.55 4.39 -12.41
N ASN A 180 -5.21 5.45 -11.69
CA ASN A 180 -4.08 6.31 -12.01
C ASN A 180 -2.75 5.56 -11.77
N LEU A 181 -1.83 5.63 -12.71
CA LEU A 181 -0.50 5.00 -12.59
C LEU A 181 0.33 5.60 -11.45
N THR A 182 0.05 6.83 -11.01
CA THR A 182 0.69 7.43 -9.82
C THR A 182 0.25 6.79 -8.52
N ASN A 183 -0.84 6.00 -8.52
CA ASN A 183 -1.35 5.24 -7.39
C ASN A 183 -0.76 3.82 -7.30
N VAL A 184 0.17 3.46 -8.20
CA VAL A 184 0.97 2.23 -8.16
C VAL A 184 2.37 2.62 -7.73
N LEU A 185 2.69 2.40 -6.45
CA LEU A 185 3.98 2.73 -5.87
C LEU A 185 4.95 1.57 -5.99
N ILE A 186 6.23 1.87 -6.18
CA ILE A 186 7.28 0.89 -6.48
C ILE A 186 8.44 1.12 -5.52
N SER A 187 8.87 0.06 -4.83
CA SER A 187 10.08 0.06 -4.00
C SER A 187 11.37 -0.04 -4.82
N GLU A 188 12.51 0.03 -4.13
CA GLU A 188 13.83 -0.16 -4.73
C GLU A 188 14.00 -1.55 -5.35
N ASP A 189 13.40 -2.59 -4.75
CA ASP A 189 13.43 -4.00 -5.19
C ASP A 189 12.25 -4.39 -6.10
N PHE A 190 11.55 -3.42 -6.67
CA PHE A 190 10.38 -3.61 -7.56
C PHE A 190 9.18 -4.29 -6.91
N LYS A 191 9.04 -4.21 -5.59
CA LYS A 191 7.76 -4.53 -4.95
C LYS A 191 6.74 -3.45 -5.29
N ILE A 192 5.50 -3.88 -5.58
CA ILE A 192 4.38 -2.98 -5.92
C ILE A 192 3.45 -2.81 -4.72
N TRP A 193 3.03 -1.57 -4.50
CA TRP A 193 1.89 -1.26 -3.63
C TRP A 193 0.85 -0.44 -4.40
N ARG A 194 -0.41 -0.79 -4.19
CA ARG A 194 -1.55 -0.03 -4.69
C ARG A 194 -2.09 0.86 -3.57
N VAL A 195 -2.30 2.13 -3.87
CA VAL A 195 -2.75 3.16 -2.92
C VAL A 195 -3.87 4.00 -3.52
N ASP A 196 -4.57 4.77 -2.68
CA ASP A 196 -5.62 5.72 -3.06
C ASP A 196 -6.80 5.07 -3.78
N PHE A 197 -7.74 4.59 -2.98
CA PHE A 197 -8.98 3.93 -3.44
C PHE A 197 -10.21 4.80 -3.24
N SER A 198 -10.05 6.11 -2.99
CA SER A 198 -11.14 7.01 -2.63
C SER A 198 -12.24 7.11 -3.69
N ARG A 199 -11.92 6.70 -4.93
CA ARG A 199 -12.83 6.66 -6.09
C ARG A 199 -13.31 5.23 -6.45
N ALA A 200 -13.07 4.23 -5.61
CA ALA A 200 -13.48 2.83 -5.83
C ALA A 200 -14.95 2.57 -5.43
N PHE A 201 -15.33 1.30 -5.43
CA PHE A 201 -16.63 0.76 -4.97
C PHE A 201 -17.86 1.33 -5.68
N ARG A 202 -17.74 1.60 -6.97
CA ARG A 202 -18.90 2.03 -7.78
C ARG A 202 -19.97 0.95 -7.81
N LEU A 203 -21.24 1.35 -7.95
CA LEU A 203 -22.39 0.45 -7.91
C LEU A 203 -22.56 -0.42 -9.16
N TYR A 204 -21.68 -0.26 -10.16
CA TYR A 204 -21.71 -1.07 -11.38
C TYR A 204 -21.40 -2.53 -11.05
N LYS A 205 -22.25 -3.44 -11.57
CA LYS A 205 -22.10 -4.89 -11.40
C LYS A 205 -21.25 -5.54 -12.49
N ASP A 206 -21.01 -4.83 -13.58
CA ASP A 206 -20.12 -5.24 -14.65
C ASP A 206 -18.68 -4.91 -14.33
N LEU A 207 -17.75 -5.65 -14.95
CA LEU A 207 -16.33 -5.31 -14.88
C LEU A 207 -16.08 -4.03 -15.67
N ARG A 208 -15.19 -3.19 -15.19
CA ARG A 208 -14.82 -1.96 -15.87
C ARG A 208 -14.12 -2.24 -17.20
N ASN A 209 -13.20 -3.20 -17.20
CA ASN A 209 -12.49 -3.69 -18.38
C ASN A 209 -12.10 -5.15 -18.20
N SER A 210 -12.92 -6.08 -18.68
CA SER A 210 -12.67 -7.52 -18.55
C SER A 210 -11.40 -7.98 -19.28
N LYS A 211 -10.89 -7.21 -20.25
CA LYS A 211 -9.65 -7.52 -20.99
C LYS A 211 -8.39 -7.41 -20.14
N ASP A 212 -8.45 -6.72 -18.99
CA ASP A 212 -7.35 -6.62 -18.05
C ASP A 212 -7.09 -7.93 -17.30
N LEU A 213 -8.08 -8.84 -17.29
CA LEU A 213 -8.00 -10.14 -16.64
C LEU A 213 -7.29 -11.14 -17.57
N VAL A 214 -5.96 -11.17 -17.52
CA VAL A 214 -5.13 -12.02 -18.40
C VAL A 214 -4.66 -13.28 -17.69
N ARG A 215 -4.15 -13.14 -16.46
CA ARG A 215 -3.70 -14.22 -15.57
C ARG A 215 -4.08 -13.89 -14.14
N CYS A 216 -4.15 -14.90 -13.28
CA CYS A 216 -4.48 -14.74 -11.87
C CYS A 216 -3.52 -15.52 -10.99
N ASP A 217 -3.18 -14.95 -9.85
CA ASP A 217 -2.54 -15.68 -8.75
C ASP A 217 -3.48 -16.77 -8.25
N ARG A 218 -2.97 -18.01 -8.10
CA ARG A 218 -3.76 -19.16 -7.69
C ARG A 218 -4.43 -18.99 -6.35
N SER A 219 -3.70 -18.45 -5.35
CA SER A 219 -4.25 -18.21 -4.02
C SER A 219 -5.35 -17.17 -4.04
N LEU A 220 -5.15 -16.08 -4.81
CA LEU A 220 -6.17 -15.05 -5.01
C LEU A 220 -7.42 -15.63 -5.66
N PHE A 221 -7.27 -16.45 -6.70
CA PHE A 221 -8.40 -17.08 -7.38
C PHE A 221 -9.23 -17.97 -6.43
N GLU A 222 -8.57 -18.80 -5.60
CA GLU A 222 -9.25 -19.62 -4.60
C GLU A 222 -9.97 -18.78 -3.56
N LYS A 223 -9.36 -17.71 -3.08
CA LYS A 223 -10.00 -16.79 -2.13
C LYS A 223 -11.18 -16.03 -2.75
N LEU A 224 -11.10 -15.66 -4.02
CA LEU A 224 -12.23 -15.05 -4.73
C LEU A 224 -13.42 -16.03 -4.82
N LYS A 225 -13.20 -17.32 -5.10
CA LYS A 225 -14.28 -18.32 -5.15
C LYS A 225 -14.99 -18.46 -3.79
N THR A 226 -14.27 -18.29 -2.68
CA THR A 226 -14.79 -18.53 -1.33
C THR A 226 -15.19 -17.25 -0.60
N LEU A 227 -14.96 -16.06 -1.18
CA LEU A 227 -15.31 -14.77 -0.57
C LEU A 227 -16.81 -14.73 -0.22
N ASP A 228 -17.14 -14.54 1.06
CA ASP A 228 -18.51 -14.49 1.55
C ASP A 228 -19.03 -13.05 1.69
N ALA A 229 -20.29 -12.83 1.28
CA ALA A 229 -20.91 -11.51 1.30
C ALA A 229 -21.15 -10.98 2.72
N ASN A 230 -21.47 -11.87 3.69
CA ASN A 230 -21.72 -11.45 5.07
C ASN A 230 -20.40 -11.12 5.77
N GLU A 231 -19.35 -11.88 5.50
CA GLU A 231 -18.01 -11.60 6.00
C GLU A 231 -17.50 -10.25 5.48
N LEU A 232 -17.64 -9.99 4.17
CA LEU A 232 -17.31 -8.70 3.57
C LEU A 232 -18.12 -7.56 4.20
N ALA A 233 -19.44 -7.73 4.32
CA ALA A 233 -20.31 -6.72 4.93
C ALA A 233 -19.96 -6.45 6.40
N ALA A 234 -19.60 -7.48 7.16
CA ALA A 234 -19.20 -7.34 8.56
C ALA A 234 -17.86 -6.59 8.68
N LYS A 235 -16.87 -6.96 7.84
CA LYS A 235 -15.52 -6.38 7.88
C LYS A 235 -15.48 -4.93 7.36
N THR A 236 -16.40 -4.57 6.45
CA THR A 236 -16.50 -3.21 5.88
C THR A 236 -17.66 -2.39 6.48
N LYS A 237 -18.21 -2.84 7.62
CA LYS A 237 -19.32 -2.14 8.29
C LYS A 237 -18.95 -0.68 8.61
N GLY A 238 -19.81 0.24 8.16
CA GLY A 238 -19.57 1.69 8.32
C GLY A 238 -18.81 2.34 7.16
N TYR A 239 -18.20 1.54 6.29
CA TYR A 239 -17.41 2.01 5.14
C TYR A 239 -18.09 1.72 3.81
N LEU A 240 -18.74 0.56 3.67
CA LEU A 240 -19.54 0.21 2.50
C LEU A 240 -21.02 0.06 2.84
N SER A 241 -21.86 0.50 1.91
CA SER A 241 -23.30 0.23 1.91
C SER A 241 -23.60 -1.20 1.46
N LYS A 242 -24.82 -1.68 1.73
CA LYS A 242 -25.28 -2.99 1.26
C LYS A 242 -25.24 -3.14 -0.26
N ASP A 243 -25.49 -2.06 -1.00
CA ASP A 243 -25.51 -2.10 -2.47
C ASP A 243 -24.10 -2.10 -3.06
N GLU A 244 -23.12 -1.45 -2.41
CA GLU A 244 -21.71 -1.56 -2.77
C GLU A 244 -21.18 -2.97 -2.53
N VAL A 245 -21.51 -3.60 -1.40
CA VAL A 245 -21.18 -5.01 -1.13
C VAL A 245 -21.77 -5.93 -2.21
N LYS A 246 -23.06 -5.76 -2.56
CA LYS A 246 -23.68 -6.53 -3.65
C LYS A 246 -22.98 -6.33 -4.99
N ALA A 247 -22.53 -5.10 -5.29
CA ALA A 247 -21.82 -4.80 -6.53
C ALA A 247 -20.44 -5.47 -6.56
N VAL A 248 -19.69 -5.45 -5.44
CA VAL A 248 -18.41 -6.20 -5.30
C VAL A 248 -18.63 -7.69 -5.55
N MET A 249 -19.65 -8.29 -4.91
CA MET A 249 -19.94 -9.71 -5.07
C MET A 249 -20.31 -10.08 -6.50
N ALA A 250 -21.11 -9.24 -7.18
CA ALA A 250 -21.46 -9.46 -8.59
C ALA A 250 -20.22 -9.41 -9.50
N ARG A 251 -19.28 -8.50 -9.24
CA ARG A 251 -18.01 -8.43 -9.98
C ARG A 251 -17.10 -9.62 -9.65
N ARG A 252 -17.03 -10.03 -8.36
CA ARG A 252 -16.35 -11.26 -7.95
C ARG A 252 -16.81 -12.46 -8.76
N ASP A 253 -18.14 -12.66 -8.91
CA ASP A 253 -18.71 -13.77 -9.67
C ASP A 253 -18.26 -13.72 -11.15
N LYS A 254 -18.26 -12.52 -11.75
CA LYS A 254 -17.80 -12.34 -13.14
C LYS A 254 -16.30 -12.60 -13.31
N ILE A 255 -15.46 -12.15 -12.37
CA ILE A 255 -14.03 -12.44 -12.38
C ILE A 255 -13.78 -13.94 -12.30
N VAL A 256 -14.46 -14.63 -11.38
CA VAL A 256 -14.34 -16.09 -11.22
C VAL A 256 -14.80 -16.82 -12.47
N SER A 257 -15.99 -16.47 -13.02
CA SER A 257 -16.51 -17.08 -14.27
C SER A 257 -15.54 -16.89 -15.44
N GLN A 258 -15.01 -15.67 -15.63
CA GLN A 258 -14.08 -15.40 -16.73
C GLN A 258 -12.79 -16.24 -16.61
N PHE A 259 -12.19 -16.34 -15.42
CA PHE A 259 -11.01 -17.17 -15.26
C PHE A 259 -11.32 -18.66 -15.41
N GLN A 260 -12.50 -19.15 -14.99
CA GLN A 260 -12.94 -20.53 -15.22
C GLN A 260 -13.08 -20.84 -16.72
N GLU A 261 -13.66 -19.94 -17.49
CA GLU A 261 -13.76 -20.05 -18.96
C GLU A 261 -12.36 -20.10 -19.59
N MET A 262 -11.46 -19.18 -19.21
CA MET A 262 -10.09 -19.16 -19.70
C MET A 262 -9.32 -20.45 -19.34
N ILE A 263 -9.52 -20.99 -18.15
CA ILE A 263 -8.91 -22.26 -17.71
C ILE A 263 -9.43 -23.42 -18.58
N SER A 264 -10.73 -23.44 -18.89
CA SER A 264 -11.33 -24.47 -19.77
C SER A 264 -10.79 -24.40 -21.19
N GLU A 265 -10.52 -23.20 -21.71
CA GLU A 265 -10.05 -22.98 -23.08
C GLU A 265 -8.54 -23.21 -23.24
N LYS A 266 -7.72 -22.72 -22.29
CA LYS A 266 -6.26 -22.62 -22.43
C LYS A 266 -5.50 -23.56 -21.51
N GLY A 267 -6.19 -24.15 -20.54
CA GLY A 267 -5.58 -24.94 -19.47
C GLY A 267 -5.14 -24.08 -18.28
N GLU A 268 -5.14 -24.70 -17.11
CA GLU A 268 -4.92 -24.01 -15.82
C GLU A 268 -3.54 -23.35 -15.73
N LYS A 269 -2.47 -23.99 -16.24
CA LYS A 269 -1.10 -23.49 -16.17
C LYS A 269 -0.87 -22.19 -16.96
N GLU A 270 -1.66 -21.95 -18.00
CA GLU A 270 -1.57 -20.73 -18.80
C GLU A 270 -2.28 -19.55 -18.11
N VAL A 271 -3.24 -19.83 -17.25
CA VAL A 271 -4.11 -18.83 -16.63
C VAL A 271 -3.72 -18.55 -15.18
N LEU A 272 -3.37 -19.59 -14.41
CA LEU A 272 -2.99 -19.45 -13.00
C LEU A 272 -1.48 -19.64 -12.82
N TYR A 273 -0.88 -18.77 -11.97
CA TYR A 273 0.54 -18.85 -11.57
C TYR A 273 0.68 -18.99 -10.06
#